data_764f4ee92383290974a0d05efe441464
#
_entry.id   764f4ee92383290974a0d05efe441464
#
_cell.length_a   1.000
_cell.length_b   1.000
_cell.length_c   1.000
_cell.angle_alpha   90.00
_cell.angle_beta   90.00
_cell.angle_gamma   90.00
#
_symmetry.space_group_name_H-M   'P 1'
#
loop_
_entity.id
_entity.type
_entity.pdbx_description
1 polymer ?
#
loop_
_entity_poly.entity_id
_entity_poly.type
_entity_poly.pdbx_seq_one_letter_code
_entity_poly.pdbx_strand_id
1 'polypeptide(L)'
;MGWTRNFSNPKGFIGKVFLASMNATHTPISKWALKKYDWKTDTAALDIGCGGGMNIKRMLKLSPHGIAAGVDVSEESVKKSMQVNRKHLGTRCFIKHGSADNIPFESECFDVVTAFETIYFWGDLQKSFNEIFRVLKNDGTFMAVCELSDSKSPWGKMVENIRIYTPEQLSQYMSDAGFTDIKVLKNKSGRMCVCAKKKAVI
;
A
#
# COMPACT_ATOMS: atom_id res chain seq x y z
N MET A 1 -6.11 -24.34 13.72
CA MET A 1 -4.84 -23.56 13.67
C MET A 1 -4.42 -23.11 12.26
N GLY A 2 -5.27 -22.68 11.36
CA GLY A 2 -4.87 -22.38 9.97
C GLY A 2 -5.45 -21.10 9.37
N TRP A 3 -6.49 -20.52 9.96
CA TRP A 3 -7.22 -19.42 9.33
C TRP A 3 -6.52 -18.06 9.44
N THR A 4 -5.82 -17.79 10.54
CA THR A 4 -5.17 -16.50 10.80
C THR A 4 -3.95 -16.22 9.94
N ARG A 5 -3.21 -17.27 9.50
CA ARG A 5 -2.04 -17.14 8.61
C ARG A 5 -2.39 -16.70 7.18
N ASN A 6 -3.64 -16.81 6.76
CA ASN A 6 -4.07 -16.39 5.41
C ASN A 6 -4.31 -14.89 5.26
N PHE A 7 -4.33 -14.12 6.35
CA PHE A 7 -4.51 -12.67 6.29
C PHE A 7 -3.26 -11.92 5.83
N SER A 8 -2.09 -12.31 6.34
CA SER A 8 -0.81 -11.66 6.00
C SER A 8 -0.06 -12.33 4.84
N ASN A 9 -0.28 -13.64 4.63
CA ASN A 9 0.39 -14.41 3.57
C ASN A 9 -0.55 -15.49 3.01
N PRO A 10 -1.50 -15.14 2.12
CA PRO A 10 -2.49 -16.06 1.59
C PRO A 10 -1.85 -17.17 0.75
N LYS A 11 -2.16 -18.45 1.08
CA LYS A 11 -1.63 -19.62 0.37
C LYS A 11 -2.75 -20.55 -0.12
N GLY A 12 -2.51 -21.23 -1.25
CA GLY A 12 -3.39 -22.24 -1.82
C GLY A 12 -4.76 -21.72 -2.29
N PHE A 13 -5.73 -22.61 -2.45
CA PHE A 13 -7.09 -22.27 -2.93
C PHE A 13 -7.82 -21.31 -1.98
N ILE A 14 -7.73 -21.56 -0.68
CA ILE A 14 -8.33 -20.70 0.37
C ILE A 14 -7.73 -19.29 0.30
N GLY A 15 -6.40 -19.19 0.09
CA GLY A 15 -5.72 -17.91 -0.10
C GLY A 15 -6.25 -17.14 -1.32
N LYS A 16 -6.53 -17.82 -2.43
CA LYS A 16 -7.09 -17.19 -3.64
C LYS A 16 -8.50 -16.62 -3.43
N VAL A 17 -9.36 -17.39 -2.74
CA VAL A 17 -10.73 -16.95 -2.38
C VAL A 17 -10.66 -15.76 -1.43
N PHE A 18 -9.76 -15.81 -0.47
CA PHE A 18 -9.53 -14.74 0.49
C PHE A 18 -9.05 -13.44 -0.17
N LEU A 19 -8.05 -13.51 -1.07
CA LEU A 19 -7.60 -12.35 -1.87
C LEU A 19 -8.73 -11.75 -2.71
N ALA A 20 -9.60 -12.57 -3.27
CA ALA A 20 -10.76 -12.09 -4.04
C ALA A 20 -11.75 -11.34 -3.14
N SER A 21 -12.03 -11.84 -1.94
CA SER A 21 -12.91 -11.19 -0.97
C SER A 21 -12.32 -9.87 -0.44
N MET A 22 -11.05 -9.85 -0.10
CA MET A 22 -10.33 -8.62 0.31
C MET A 22 -10.39 -7.54 -0.79
N ASN A 23 -10.13 -7.90 -2.04
CA ASN A 23 -10.22 -6.95 -3.15
C ASN A 23 -11.64 -6.34 -3.30
N ALA A 24 -12.69 -7.10 -3.01
CA ALA A 24 -14.07 -6.61 -3.07
C ALA A 24 -14.38 -5.66 -1.90
N THR A 25 -14.03 -6.04 -0.68
CA THR A 25 -14.32 -5.26 0.54
C THR A 25 -13.52 -3.97 0.62
N HIS A 26 -12.25 -3.96 0.16
CA HIS A 26 -11.38 -2.78 0.19
C HIS A 26 -11.58 -1.82 -1.00
N THR A 27 -12.43 -2.19 -1.98
CA THR A 27 -12.68 -1.34 -3.16
C THR A 27 -13.17 0.09 -2.82
N PRO A 28 -14.12 0.30 -1.86
CA PRO A 28 -14.59 1.65 -1.55
C PRO A 28 -13.51 2.55 -0.95
N ILE A 29 -12.69 2.02 -0.02
CA ILE A 29 -11.60 2.80 0.60
C ILE A 29 -10.52 3.14 -0.41
N SER A 30 -10.14 2.17 -1.26
CA SER A 30 -9.15 2.40 -2.32
C SER A 30 -9.59 3.48 -3.31
N LYS A 31 -10.85 3.42 -3.79
CA LYS A 31 -11.39 4.44 -4.70
C LYS A 31 -11.45 5.82 -4.05
N TRP A 32 -11.79 5.90 -2.76
CA TRP A 32 -11.82 7.15 -2.03
C TRP A 32 -10.41 7.74 -1.87
N ALA A 33 -9.45 6.94 -1.44
CA ALA A 33 -8.08 7.41 -1.19
C ALA A 33 -7.37 7.79 -2.50
N LEU A 34 -7.47 6.99 -3.56
CA LEU A 34 -6.87 7.31 -4.85
C LEU A 34 -7.33 8.66 -5.44
N LYS A 35 -8.55 9.12 -5.11
CA LYS A 35 -9.04 10.46 -5.49
C LYS A 35 -8.38 11.61 -4.70
N LYS A 36 -7.59 11.32 -3.66
CA LYS A 36 -6.90 12.34 -2.86
C LYS A 36 -5.53 12.72 -3.42
N TYR A 37 -5.02 11.94 -4.35
CA TYR A 37 -3.80 12.25 -5.08
C TYR A 37 -4.11 12.91 -6.44
N ASP A 38 -3.31 13.89 -6.82
CA ASP A 38 -3.42 14.59 -8.10
C ASP A 38 -2.67 13.81 -9.20
N TRP A 39 -3.35 12.83 -9.79
CA TRP A 39 -2.80 11.95 -10.82
C TRP A 39 -2.47 12.73 -12.09
N LYS A 40 -1.21 12.64 -12.52
CA LYS A 40 -0.79 13.06 -13.86
C LYS A 40 -0.85 11.88 -14.83
N THR A 41 -0.88 12.16 -16.12
CA THR A 41 -0.97 11.11 -17.16
C THR A 41 0.21 10.15 -17.16
N ASP A 42 1.36 10.57 -16.65
CA ASP A 42 2.66 9.89 -16.62
C ASP A 42 3.14 9.52 -15.21
N THR A 43 2.27 9.64 -14.18
CA THR A 43 2.61 9.30 -12.78
C THR A 43 3.19 7.90 -12.66
N ALA A 44 4.34 7.79 -12.00
CA ALA A 44 4.92 6.54 -11.55
C ALA A 44 4.44 6.20 -10.13
N ALA A 45 3.71 5.10 -9.99
CA ALA A 45 3.09 4.71 -8.73
C ALA A 45 3.59 3.34 -8.23
N LEU A 46 3.69 3.16 -6.91
CA LEU A 46 3.99 1.89 -6.25
C LEU A 46 2.92 1.57 -5.22
N ASP A 47 2.46 0.32 -5.17
CA ASP A 47 1.55 -0.20 -4.15
C ASP A 47 2.27 -1.25 -3.28
N ILE A 48 2.43 -0.97 -1.98
CA ILE A 48 3.10 -1.86 -1.02
C ILE A 48 2.05 -2.76 -0.37
N GLY A 49 2.26 -4.10 -0.44
CA GLY A 49 1.26 -5.09 -0.09
C GLY A 49 0.13 -5.10 -1.13
N CYS A 50 0.50 -5.18 -2.41
CA CYS A 50 -0.41 -4.98 -3.54
C CYS A 50 -1.48 -6.08 -3.69
N GLY A 51 -1.37 -7.18 -2.96
CA GLY A 51 -2.32 -8.29 -2.96
C GLY A 51 -2.64 -8.78 -4.37
N GLY A 52 -3.92 -8.90 -4.69
CA GLY A 52 -4.37 -9.34 -6.02
C GLY A 52 -4.26 -8.31 -7.15
N GLY A 53 -3.62 -7.15 -6.93
CA GLY A 53 -3.25 -6.18 -7.97
C GLY A 53 -4.39 -5.30 -8.48
N MET A 54 -5.51 -5.21 -7.78
CA MET A 54 -6.64 -4.38 -8.22
C MET A 54 -6.37 -2.88 -8.12
N ASN A 55 -5.58 -2.44 -7.14
CA ASN A 55 -5.18 -1.04 -7.02
C ASN A 55 -4.20 -0.66 -8.13
N ILE A 56 -3.24 -1.53 -8.44
CA ILE A 56 -2.33 -1.36 -9.59
C ILE A 56 -3.13 -1.16 -10.88
N LYS A 57 -4.16 -1.99 -11.12
CA LYS A 57 -5.05 -1.84 -12.28
C LYS A 57 -5.77 -0.49 -12.30
N ARG A 58 -6.13 0.06 -11.13
CA ARG A 58 -6.74 1.40 -11.02
C ARG A 58 -5.73 2.50 -11.33
N MET A 59 -4.51 2.40 -10.77
CA MET A 59 -3.42 3.36 -11.00
C MET A 59 -3.05 3.44 -12.49
N LEU A 60 -2.93 2.29 -13.18
CA LEU A 60 -2.68 2.22 -14.63
C LEU A 60 -3.76 2.94 -15.48
N LYS A 61 -5.00 3.01 -14.97
CA LYS A 61 -6.09 3.76 -15.63
C LYS A 61 -6.04 5.25 -15.31
N LEU A 62 -5.63 5.61 -14.08
CA LEU A 62 -5.50 7.00 -13.64
C LEU A 62 -4.31 7.70 -14.28
N SER A 63 -3.29 6.92 -14.66
CA SER A 63 -2.06 7.40 -15.29
C SER A 63 -1.80 6.62 -16.59
N PRO A 64 -2.46 6.97 -17.71
CA PRO A 64 -2.46 6.17 -18.95
C PRO A 64 -1.10 6.09 -19.63
N HIS A 65 -0.18 7.01 -19.37
CA HIS A 65 1.20 7.02 -19.89
C HIS A 65 2.25 6.71 -18.82
N GLY A 66 1.83 6.62 -17.55
CA GLY A 66 2.69 6.31 -16.41
C GLY A 66 2.87 4.80 -16.20
N ILE A 67 3.56 4.48 -15.11
CA ILE A 67 3.78 3.11 -14.65
C ILE A 67 3.07 2.86 -13.32
N ALA A 68 2.72 1.61 -13.05
CA ALA A 68 2.28 1.17 -11.73
C ALA A 68 3.01 -0.11 -11.33
N ALA A 69 3.71 -0.06 -10.22
CA ALA A 69 4.43 -1.17 -9.65
C ALA A 69 3.73 -1.72 -8.41
N GLY A 70 4.07 -2.94 -8.01
CA GLY A 70 3.58 -3.56 -6.78
C GLY A 70 4.62 -4.42 -6.12
N VAL A 71 4.58 -4.45 -4.79
CA VAL A 71 5.38 -5.35 -3.94
C VAL A 71 4.45 -6.10 -3.01
N ASP A 72 4.68 -7.40 -2.85
CA ASP A 72 3.97 -8.22 -1.87
C ASP A 72 4.88 -9.35 -1.36
N VAL A 73 4.74 -9.71 -0.08
CA VAL A 73 5.49 -10.80 0.56
C VAL A 73 4.93 -12.18 0.21
N SER A 74 3.72 -12.25 -0.35
CA SER A 74 3.07 -13.47 -0.77
C SER A 74 3.29 -13.73 -2.25
N GLU A 75 3.98 -14.82 -2.59
CA GLU A 75 4.13 -15.25 -3.99
C GLU A 75 2.78 -15.46 -4.69
N GLU A 76 1.76 -15.95 -3.99
CA GLU A 76 0.41 -16.13 -4.54
C GLU A 76 -0.22 -14.77 -4.90
N SER A 77 -0.03 -13.75 -4.05
CA SER A 77 -0.43 -12.38 -4.32
C SER A 77 0.27 -11.82 -5.56
N VAL A 78 1.59 -11.99 -5.64
CA VAL A 78 2.42 -11.58 -6.78
C VAL A 78 1.91 -12.25 -8.08
N LYS A 79 1.75 -13.58 -8.08
CA LYS A 79 1.21 -14.33 -9.25
C LYS A 79 -0.17 -13.82 -9.66
N LYS A 80 -1.07 -13.60 -8.67
CA LYS A 80 -2.41 -13.07 -8.94
C LYS A 80 -2.39 -11.66 -9.49
N SER A 81 -1.56 -10.80 -8.91
CA SER A 81 -1.37 -9.42 -9.36
C SER A 81 -0.86 -9.36 -10.81
N MET A 82 0.12 -10.19 -11.15
CA MET A 82 0.62 -10.35 -12.52
C MET A 82 -0.49 -10.79 -13.49
N GLN A 83 -1.29 -11.80 -13.10
CA GLN A 83 -2.40 -12.28 -13.91
C GLN A 83 -3.45 -11.18 -14.19
N VAL A 84 -3.82 -10.41 -13.17
CA VAL A 84 -4.81 -9.32 -13.27
C VAL A 84 -4.32 -8.21 -14.19
N ASN A 85 -3.01 -7.92 -14.16
CA ASN A 85 -2.39 -6.82 -14.89
C ASN A 85 -1.60 -7.27 -16.14
N ARG A 86 -1.81 -8.50 -16.62
CA ARG A 86 -1.01 -9.15 -17.70
C ARG A 86 -0.83 -8.33 -18.96
N LYS A 87 -1.81 -7.48 -19.31
CA LYS A 87 -1.76 -6.64 -20.53
C LYS A 87 -0.68 -5.56 -20.49
N HIS A 88 -0.18 -5.23 -19.29
CA HIS A 88 0.78 -4.15 -19.07
C HIS A 88 2.10 -4.63 -18.45
N LEU A 89 2.24 -5.95 -18.18
CA LEU A 89 3.47 -6.50 -17.60
C LEU A 89 4.67 -6.25 -18.50
N GLY A 90 5.79 -5.86 -17.87
CA GLY A 90 7.06 -5.59 -18.54
C GLY A 90 7.11 -4.28 -19.34
N THR A 91 5.99 -3.59 -19.48
CA THR A 91 5.92 -2.28 -20.15
C THR A 91 5.56 -1.16 -19.17
N ARG A 92 4.39 -1.20 -18.56
CA ARG A 92 3.89 -0.21 -17.63
C ARG A 92 3.50 -0.79 -16.26
N CYS A 93 3.64 -2.11 -16.07
CA CYS A 93 3.32 -2.80 -14.85
C CYS A 93 4.49 -3.68 -14.40
N PHE A 94 4.95 -3.51 -13.17
CA PHE A 94 6.08 -4.23 -12.59
C PHE A 94 5.70 -4.75 -11.21
N ILE A 95 5.58 -6.07 -11.08
CA ILE A 95 5.21 -6.72 -9.81
C ILE A 95 6.40 -7.52 -9.32
N LYS A 96 6.81 -7.30 -8.08
CA LYS A 96 7.94 -7.99 -7.45
C LYS A 96 7.56 -8.61 -6.11
N HIS A 97 8.17 -9.74 -5.81
CA HIS A 97 8.15 -10.30 -4.46
C HIS A 97 9.11 -9.49 -3.58
N GLY A 98 8.69 -9.13 -2.38
CA GLY A 98 9.47 -8.35 -1.43
C GLY A 98 8.63 -7.86 -0.26
N SER A 99 9.27 -7.16 0.68
CA SER A 99 8.64 -6.61 1.88
C SER A 99 8.71 -5.08 1.90
N ALA A 100 7.94 -4.45 2.78
CA ALA A 100 7.94 -3.00 2.95
C ALA A 100 9.29 -2.46 3.48
N ASP A 101 10.00 -3.27 4.27
CA ASP A 101 11.31 -2.94 4.86
C ASP A 101 12.51 -3.31 3.97
N ASN A 102 12.23 -3.84 2.77
CA ASN A 102 13.22 -4.13 1.73
C ASN A 102 12.55 -4.10 0.36
N ILE A 103 12.31 -2.89 -0.15
CA ILE A 103 11.60 -2.64 -1.40
C ILE A 103 12.53 -2.89 -2.60
N PRO A 104 12.24 -3.87 -3.49
CA PRO A 104 13.16 -4.27 -4.57
C PRO A 104 13.09 -3.33 -5.79
N PHE A 105 13.10 -2.02 -5.55
CA PHE A 105 13.19 -0.96 -6.55
C PHE A 105 14.27 0.05 -6.17
N GLU A 106 14.82 0.71 -7.18
CA GLU A 106 15.85 1.75 -7.00
C GLU A 106 15.28 2.97 -6.25
N SER A 107 16.18 3.81 -5.74
CA SER A 107 15.81 5.08 -5.12
C SER A 107 15.16 6.02 -6.13
N GLU A 108 14.28 6.89 -5.66
CA GLU A 108 13.68 7.99 -6.44
C GLU A 108 12.98 7.56 -7.74
N CYS A 109 12.29 6.41 -7.71
CA CYS A 109 11.55 5.88 -8.86
C CYS A 109 10.10 6.34 -8.94
N PHE A 110 9.45 6.69 -7.81
CA PHE A 110 8.01 6.83 -7.77
C PHE A 110 7.56 8.23 -7.35
N ASP A 111 6.53 8.73 -8.03
CA ASP A 111 5.86 9.98 -7.69
C ASP A 111 4.88 9.79 -6.52
N VAL A 112 4.31 8.58 -6.42
CA VAL A 112 3.41 8.21 -5.32
C VAL A 112 3.64 6.75 -4.89
N VAL A 113 3.71 6.54 -3.58
CA VAL A 113 3.70 5.22 -2.95
C VAL A 113 2.44 5.09 -2.11
N THR A 114 1.75 3.96 -2.21
CA THR A 114 0.54 3.66 -1.45
C THR A 114 0.69 2.38 -0.63
N ALA A 115 0.00 2.32 0.50
CA ALA A 115 -0.17 1.13 1.31
C ALA A 115 -1.64 1.04 1.72
N PHE A 116 -2.39 0.09 1.13
CA PHE A 116 -3.82 -0.10 1.40
C PHE A 116 -4.04 -1.30 2.31
N GLU A 117 -4.46 -1.06 3.56
CA GLU A 117 -4.83 -2.10 4.52
C GLU A 117 -3.70 -3.12 4.81
N THR A 118 -2.44 -2.70 4.71
CA THR A 118 -1.28 -3.60 4.81
C THR A 118 -0.32 -3.26 5.95
N ILE A 119 -0.26 -2.00 6.40
CA ILE A 119 0.66 -1.51 7.44
C ILE A 119 0.55 -2.31 8.74
N TYR A 120 -0.60 -2.86 9.05
CA TYR A 120 -0.86 -3.69 10.24
C TYR A 120 0.04 -4.92 10.36
N PHE A 121 0.57 -5.40 9.24
CA PHE A 121 1.36 -6.63 9.12
C PHE A 121 2.86 -6.38 8.99
N TRP A 122 3.29 -5.11 8.95
CA TRP A 122 4.70 -4.80 8.79
C TRP A 122 5.47 -5.01 10.09
N GLY A 123 6.63 -5.65 10.00
CA GLY A 123 7.44 -6.00 11.17
C GLY A 123 8.11 -4.76 11.79
N ASP A 124 8.94 -4.09 11.01
CA ASP A 124 9.63 -2.85 11.40
C ASP A 124 9.05 -1.68 10.61
N LEU A 125 8.21 -0.89 11.28
CA LEU A 125 7.50 0.20 10.64
C LEU A 125 8.45 1.35 10.27
N GLN A 126 9.43 1.66 11.14
CA GLN A 126 10.38 2.73 10.88
C GLN A 126 11.26 2.39 9.66
N LYS A 127 11.78 1.17 9.60
CA LYS A 127 12.56 0.69 8.46
C LYS A 127 11.73 0.71 7.17
N SER A 128 10.46 0.31 7.25
CA SER A 128 9.54 0.33 6.12
C SER A 128 9.31 1.75 5.60
N PHE A 129 9.13 2.73 6.49
CA PHE A 129 8.95 4.12 6.06
C PHE A 129 10.24 4.74 5.50
N ASN A 130 11.41 4.35 6.02
CA ASN A 130 12.69 4.75 5.44
C ASN A 130 12.85 4.21 4.00
N GLU A 131 12.46 2.96 3.74
CA GLU A 131 12.48 2.39 2.40
C GLU A 131 11.46 3.07 1.45
N ILE A 132 10.28 3.39 1.94
CA ILE A 132 9.29 4.16 1.17
C ILE A 132 9.83 5.55 0.84
N PHE A 133 10.47 6.22 1.80
CA PHE A 133 11.12 7.50 1.58
C PHE A 133 12.24 7.40 0.54
N ARG A 134 13.04 6.33 0.59
CA ARG A 134 14.12 6.08 -0.38
C ARG A 134 13.59 5.97 -1.81
N VAL A 135 12.54 5.17 -2.04
CA VAL A 135 12.03 4.91 -3.41
C VAL A 135 11.16 6.03 -3.97
N LEU A 136 10.67 6.95 -3.12
CA LEU A 136 9.97 8.14 -3.57
C LEU A 136 10.93 9.16 -4.19
N LYS A 137 10.51 9.77 -5.29
CA LYS A 137 11.15 10.97 -5.86
C LYS A 137 10.99 12.16 -4.91
N ASN A 138 11.81 13.18 -5.10
CA ASN A 138 11.58 14.47 -4.48
C ASN A 138 10.19 15.00 -4.85
N ASP A 139 9.50 15.63 -3.89
CA ASP A 139 8.09 16.03 -3.95
C ASP A 139 7.08 14.88 -4.10
N GLY A 140 7.56 13.63 -4.05
CA GLY A 140 6.73 12.45 -4.05
C GLY A 140 5.84 12.34 -2.81
N THR A 141 4.75 11.58 -2.93
CA THR A 141 3.74 11.44 -1.88
C THR A 141 3.65 10.00 -1.39
N PHE A 142 3.67 9.79 -0.08
CA PHE A 142 3.26 8.54 0.54
C PHE A 142 1.83 8.62 1.04
N MET A 143 1.04 7.55 0.85
CA MET A 143 -0.36 7.43 1.28
C MET A 143 -0.56 6.13 2.06
N ALA A 144 -0.63 6.22 3.37
CA ALA A 144 -1.00 5.13 4.27
C ALA A 144 -2.52 5.09 4.44
N VAL A 145 -3.19 4.09 3.88
CA VAL A 145 -4.65 3.98 3.83
C VAL A 145 -5.13 2.86 4.71
N CYS A 146 -5.89 3.18 5.75
CA CYS A 146 -6.30 2.27 6.81
C CYS A 146 -7.80 2.39 7.11
N GLU A 147 -8.48 1.27 7.22
CA GLU A 147 -9.86 1.21 7.73
C GLU A 147 -9.87 1.14 9.26
N LEU A 148 -8.87 0.49 9.86
CA LEU A 148 -8.70 0.34 11.29
C LEU A 148 -7.84 1.50 11.82
N SER A 149 -8.45 2.39 12.58
CA SER A 149 -7.76 3.49 13.28
C SER A 149 -7.95 3.43 14.80
N ASP A 150 -8.66 2.39 15.30
CA ASP A 150 -8.97 2.22 16.71
C ASP A 150 -8.69 0.77 17.17
N SER A 151 -7.92 0.63 18.24
CA SER A 151 -7.62 -0.65 18.90
C SER A 151 -8.88 -1.37 19.44
N LYS A 152 -10.03 -0.68 19.53
CA LYS A 152 -11.32 -1.26 19.93
C LYS A 152 -12.02 -2.02 18.81
N SER A 153 -11.50 -1.99 17.60
CA SER A 153 -12.06 -2.74 16.46
C SER A 153 -12.12 -4.24 16.77
N PRO A 154 -13.23 -4.92 16.49
CA PRO A 154 -13.33 -6.38 16.63
C PRO A 154 -12.25 -7.14 15.84
N TRP A 155 -11.78 -6.60 14.74
CA TRP A 155 -10.73 -7.18 13.90
C TRP A 155 -9.38 -7.30 14.61
N GLY A 156 -9.02 -6.34 15.48
CA GLY A 156 -7.80 -6.42 16.27
C GLY A 156 -7.78 -7.59 17.26
N LYS A 157 -8.96 -8.13 17.60
CA LYS A 157 -9.11 -9.32 18.45
C LYS A 157 -9.18 -10.63 17.65
N MET A 158 -9.56 -10.57 16.37
CA MET A 158 -9.78 -11.74 15.52
C MET A 158 -8.56 -12.16 14.72
N VAL A 159 -7.59 -11.27 14.50
CA VAL A 159 -6.39 -11.54 13.71
C VAL A 159 -5.16 -11.46 14.60
N GLU A 160 -4.50 -12.60 14.80
CA GLU A 160 -3.22 -12.66 15.54
C GLU A 160 -2.16 -11.82 14.81
N ASN A 161 -1.31 -11.13 15.58
CA ASN A 161 -0.19 -10.32 15.11
C ASN A 161 -0.56 -9.07 14.28
N ILE A 162 -1.81 -8.58 14.37
CA ILE A 162 -2.17 -7.26 13.83
C ILE A 162 -1.69 -6.17 14.80
N ARG A 163 -1.02 -5.16 14.25
CA ARG A 163 -0.66 -3.92 14.96
C ARG A 163 -1.51 -2.78 14.42
N ILE A 164 -2.40 -2.24 15.23
CA ILE A 164 -3.23 -1.09 14.88
C ILE A 164 -2.51 0.17 15.33
N TYR A 165 -2.35 1.10 14.41
CA TYR A 165 -1.69 2.38 14.66
C TYR A 165 -2.68 3.52 14.63
N THR A 166 -2.56 4.47 15.57
CA THR A 166 -3.30 5.73 15.49
C THR A 166 -2.74 6.65 14.40
N PRO A 167 -3.52 7.62 13.92
CA PRO A 167 -3.01 8.62 12.96
C PRO A 167 -1.76 9.35 13.49
N GLU A 168 -1.71 9.64 14.78
CA GLU A 168 -0.61 10.33 15.44
C GLU A 168 0.66 9.47 15.43
N GLN A 169 0.54 8.17 15.74
CA GLN A 169 1.65 7.23 15.68
C GLN A 169 2.20 7.12 14.25
N LEU A 170 1.33 6.96 13.23
CA LEU A 170 1.78 6.92 11.84
C LEU A 170 2.45 8.23 11.42
N SER A 171 1.91 9.37 11.85
CA SER A 171 2.48 10.69 11.56
C SER A 171 3.88 10.84 12.19
N GLN A 172 4.07 10.34 13.42
CA GLN A 172 5.37 10.37 14.07
C GLN A 172 6.41 9.51 13.30
N TYR A 173 6.07 8.26 12.99
CA TYR A 173 6.96 7.39 12.20
C TYR A 173 7.31 7.97 10.83
N MET A 174 6.34 8.64 10.16
CA MET A 174 6.60 9.35 8.90
C MET A 174 7.57 10.52 9.11
N SER A 175 7.35 11.33 10.16
CA SER A 175 8.24 12.44 10.50
C SER A 175 9.67 11.96 10.79
N ASP A 176 9.82 10.87 11.55
CA ASP A 176 11.11 10.27 11.89
C ASP A 176 11.84 9.70 10.65
N ALA A 177 11.10 9.31 9.60
CA ALA A 177 11.65 8.91 8.31
C ALA A 177 11.97 10.10 7.38
N GLY A 178 11.72 11.35 7.80
CA GLY A 178 12.03 12.56 7.04
C GLY A 178 10.89 13.11 6.18
N PHE A 179 9.68 12.54 6.28
CA PHE A 179 8.52 13.08 5.59
C PHE A 179 8.04 14.41 6.21
N THR A 180 7.49 15.24 5.35
CA THR A 180 6.90 16.55 5.71
C THR A 180 5.46 16.65 5.18
N ASP A 181 4.79 17.78 5.44
CA ASP A 181 3.41 18.06 4.98
C ASP A 181 2.43 16.91 5.31
N ILE A 182 2.57 16.34 6.51
CA ILE A 182 1.78 15.19 6.96
C ILE A 182 0.34 15.63 7.19
N LYS A 183 -0.61 14.96 6.55
CA LYS A 183 -2.05 15.26 6.63
C LYS A 183 -2.84 13.98 6.91
N VAL A 184 -3.74 14.04 7.87
CA VAL A 184 -4.69 12.98 8.18
C VAL A 184 -6.04 13.30 7.52
N LEU A 185 -6.44 12.48 6.58
CA LEU A 185 -7.73 12.58 5.91
C LEU A 185 -8.65 11.48 6.43
N LYS A 186 -9.87 11.85 6.83
CA LYS A 186 -10.90 10.89 7.25
C LYS A 186 -12.13 11.03 6.35
N ASN A 187 -12.79 9.92 6.05
CA ASN A 187 -14.09 9.95 5.40
C ASN A 187 -15.23 9.82 6.43
N LYS A 188 -16.48 9.93 5.96
CA LYS A 188 -17.68 9.82 6.81
C LYS A 188 -17.83 8.45 7.52
N SER A 189 -17.17 7.41 6.99
CA SER A 189 -17.18 6.06 7.59
C SER A 189 -16.02 5.81 8.55
N GLY A 190 -15.24 6.84 8.94
CA GLY A 190 -14.10 6.71 9.84
C GLY A 190 -12.82 6.14 9.20
N ARG A 191 -12.84 5.83 7.89
CA ARG A 191 -11.65 5.38 7.15
C ARG A 191 -10.63 6.50 7.06
N MET A 192 -9.37 6.14 7.18
CA MET A 192 -8.25 7.05 7.31
C MET A 192 -7.29 6.92 6.14
N CYS A 193 -6.72 8.05 5.71
CA CYS A 193 -5.54 8.12 4.86
C CYS A 193 -4.57 9.14 5.47
N VAL A 194 -3.41 8.70 5.89
CA VAL A 194 -2.31 9.58 6.27
C VAL A 194 -1.43 9.80 5.05
N CYS A 195 -1.36 11.05 4.60
CA CYS A 195 -0.56 11.45 3.44
C CYS A 195 0.64 12.25 3.92
N ALA A 196 1.81 12.03 3.32
CA ALA A 196 3.02 12.77 3.62
C ALA A 196 3.86 12.99 2.36
N LYS A 197 4.70 14.02 2.35
CA LYS A 197 5.56 14.40 1.24
C LYS A 197 7.03 14.13 1.56
N LYS A 198 7.78 13.63 0.58
CA LYS A 198 9.24 13.71 0.57
C LYS A 198 9.61 15.06 -0.05
N LYS A 199 10.16 15.98 0.75
CA LYS A 199 10.72 17.24 0.19
C LYS A 199 12.17 17.03 -0.20
N ALA A 200 12.59 17.75 -1.25
CA ALA A 200 14.00 17.87 -1.58
C ALA A 200 14.76 18.46 -0.38
N VAL A 201 15.88 17.85 -0.02
CA VAL A 201 16.84 18.48 0.87
C VAL A 201 17.51 19.58 0.06
N ILE A 202 17.26 20.84 0.45
CA ILE A 202 17.90 22.03 -0.14
C ILE A 202 19.33 22.11 0.31
#